data_4134f82ff7a7978309e6ce6118644b89
#
_entry.id   4134f82ff7a7978309e6ce6118644b89
#
_cell.length_a   1.000
_cell.length_b   1.000
_cell.length_c   1.000
_cell.angle_alpha   90.00
_cell.angle_beta   90.00
_cell.angle_gamma   90.00
#
_symmetry.space_group_name_H-M   'P 1'
#
loop_
_entity.id
_entity.type
_entity.pdbx_description
1 polymer ?
#
loop_
_entity_poly.entity_id
_entity_poly.type
_entity_poly.pdbx_seq_one_letter_code
_entity_poly.pdbx_strand_id
1 'polypeptide(L)'
;MRVVTMILIILSLMGCSSEEKSVERDWPNLKYYRSKNLELSSPKKNEKRVVFMGNSITEGWSTLQPEFFEGKSYINRGISGQTTPQMLIRFRQDVIDLQPKLVLILAGINDIAGNTGPSNVTMITNNIISMAELAKSNNIKVIISSILPAKDFPWNPGMNPPPKILSANEILKSYVSANGMVYLDYYSSMVDEKNALKDEYGSDGVHPNKKGYKVMSLLAEREINKILDQ
;
A
#
# COMPACT_ATOMS: atom_id res chain seq x y z
N MET A 1 -43.24 2.39 -75.91
CA MET A 1 -42.28 1.67 -75.08
C MET A 1 -41.40 2.70 -74.36
N ARG A 2 -41.57 2.89 -73.04
CA ARG A 2 -40.77 3.82 -72.22
C ARG A 2 -39.76 2.97 -71.47
N VAL A 3 -38.49 3.20 -71.73
CA VAL A 3 -37.38 2.60 -71.07
C VAL A 3 -37.13 3.39 -69.76
N VAL A 4 -37.31 2.74 -68.61
CA VAL A 4 -36.99 3.33 -67.31
C VAL A 4 -35.58 2.91 -66.97
N THR A 5 -34.68 3.88 -66.95
CA THR A 5 -33.27 3.69 -66.53
C THR A 5 -33.19 3.77 -65.01
N MET A 6 -32.88 2.67 -64.40
CA MET A 6 -32.73 2.55 -62.96
C MET A 6 -31.26 2.89 -62.60
N ILE A 7 -31.05 4.03 -61.94
CA ILE A 7 -29.73 4.46 -61.44
C ILE A 7 -29.53 3.81 -60.04
N LEU A 8 -28.59 2.86 -59.97
CA LEU A 8 -28.13 2.30 -58.67
C LEU A 8 -27.12 3.30 -58.05
N ILE A 9 -27.52 3.92 -56.95
CA ILE A 9 -26.60 4.68 -56.10
C ILE A 9 -25.94 3.74 -55.12
N ILE A 10 -24.66 3.42 -55.30
CA ILE A 10 -23.85 2.69 -54.38
C ILE A 10 -23.33 3.69 -53.31
N LEU A 11 -23.94 3.70 -52.10
CA LEU A 11 -23.40 4.40 -50.98
C LEU A 11 -22.23 3.56 -50.41
N SER A 12 -21.01 3.97 -50.68
CA SER A 12 -19.82 3.45 -49.97
C SER A 12 -19.80 4.05 -48.54
N LEU A 13 -20.22 3.25 -47.57
CA LEU A 13 -19.95 3.53 -46.14
C LEU A 13 -18.48 3.34 -45.89
N MET A 14 -17.70 4.43 -45.95
CA MET A 14 -16.39 4.50 -45.34
C MET A 14 -16.58 4.51 -43.83
N GLY A 15 -16.58 3.32 -43.22
CA GLY A 15 -16.45 3.14 -41.80
C GLY A 15 -15.06 3.58 -41.37
N CYS A 16 -14.96 4.80 -40.83
CA CYS A 16 -13.77 5.24 -40.12
C CYS A 16 -13.73 4.48 -38.78
N SER A 17 -13.09 3.31 -38.77
CA SER A 17 -12.72 2.65 -37.51
C SER A 17 -11.55 3.43 -36.92
N SER A 18 -11.85 4.42 -36.08
CA SER A 18 -10.87 4.90 -35.12
C SER A 18 -10.60 3.74 -34.17
N GLU A 19 -9.48 3.01 -34.35
CA GLU A 19 -8.90 2.21 -33.31
C GLU A 19 -8.54 3.18 -32.17
N GLU A 20 -9.48 3.41 -31.23
CA GLU A 20 -9.11 3.88 -29.90
C GLU A 20 -8.13 2.85 -29.35
N LYS A 21 -6.82 3.15 -29.43
CA LYS A 21 -5.83 2.47 -28.60
C LYS A 21 -6.27 2.71 -27.16
N SER A 22 -7.01 1.76 -26.60
CA SER A 22 -7.29 1.71 -25.17
C SER A 22 -5.92 1.71 -24.48
N VAL A 23 -5.54 2.86 -23.91
CA VAL A 23 -4.36 2.92 -23.04
C VAL A 23 -4.73 2.04 -21.86
N GLU A 24 -4.18 0.83 -21.86
CA GLU A 24 -4.37 -0.13 -20.78
C GLU A 24 -3.85 0.52 -19.49
N ARG A 25 -4.77 1.05 -18.70
CA ARG A 25 -4.45 1.81 -17.49
C ARG A 25 -4.11 0.81 -16.40
N ASP A 26 -2.82 0.64 -16.12
CA ASP A 26 -2.31 -0.14 -14.99
C ASP A 26 -2.62 0.59 -13.66
N TRP A 27 -3.91 0.62 -13.29
CA TRP A 27 -4.39 1.34 -12.12
C TRP A 27 -3.72 0.89 -10.80
N PRO A 28 -3.46 -0.41 -10.54
CA PRO A 28 -2.76 -0.84 -9.34
C PRO A 28 -1.24 -0.77 -9.45
N ASN A 29 -0.68 -0.29 -10.57
CA ASN A 29 0.75 -0.20 -10.82
C ASN A 29 1.47 -1.58 -10.77
N LEU A 30 0.90 -2.61 -11.40
CA LEU A 30 1.47 -3.96 -11.42
C LEU A 30 2.85 -4.00 -12.09
N LYS A 31 3.12 -3.07 -13.01
CA LYS A 31 4.42 -2.98 -13.70
C LYS A 31 5.54 -2.43 -12.82
N TYR A 32 5.20 -1.70 -11.73
CA TYR A 32 6.17 -0.92 -10.95
C TYR A 32 7.32 -1.75 -10.36
N TYR A 33 6.99 -2.87 -9.71
CA TYR A 33 7.99 -3.77 -9.12
C TYR A 33 8.28 -5.02 -9.94
N ARG A 34 7.67 -5.18 -11.13
CA ARG A 34 7.77 -6.41 -11.92
C ARG A 34 9.21 -6.85 -12.19
N SER A 35 10.06 -5.95 -12.70
CA SER A 35 11.46 -6.27 -12.96
C SER A 35 12.21 -6.64 -11.68
N LYS A 36 12.05 -5.83 -10.62
CA LYS A 36 12.66 -6.10 -9.31
C LYS A 36 12.19 -7.42 -8.70
N ASN A 37 10.93 -7.80 -8.91
CA ASN A 37 10.41 -9.09 -8.44
C ASN A 37 11.03 -10.26 -9.22
N LEU A 38 11.22 -10.12 -10.54
CA LEU A 38 11.86 -11.16 -11.38
C LEU A 38 13.35 -11.33 -11.09
N GLU A 39 14.04 -10.29 -10.62
CA GLU A 39 15.45 -10.33 -10.22
C GLU A 39 15.68 -11.04 -8.87
N LEU A 40 14.63 -11.16 -8.05
CA LEU A 40 14.71 -11.85 -6.77
C LEU A 40 14.75 -13.36 -6.94
N SER A 41 15.83 -13.98 -6.51
CA SER A 41 15.89 -15.43 -6.38
C SER A 41 14.93 -15.96 -5.32
N SER A 42 14.52 -17.21 -5.42
CA SER A 42 13.78 -17.89 -4.35
C SER A 42 14.53 -17.76 -3.02
N PRO A 43 13.84 -17.59 -1.88
CA PRO A 43 14.51 -17.40 -0.60
C PRO A 43 15.32 -18.66 -0.22
N LYS A 44 16.51 -18.45 0.32
CA LYS A 44 17.32 -19.53 0.87
C LYS A 44 16.61 -20.16 2.08
N LYS A 45 16.93 -21.43 2.40
CA LYS A 45 16.27 -22.21 3.47
C LYS A 45 16.15 -21.46 4.81
N ASN A 46 17.16 -20.67 5.18
CA ASN A 46 17.20 -19.93 6.46
C ASN A 46 17.06 -18.41 6.27
N GLU A 47 16.66 -17.97 5.08
CA GLU A 47 16.47 -16.54 4.83
C GLU A 47 15.24 -16.02 5.59
N LYS A 48 15.46 -14.98 6.40
CA LYS A 48 14.40 -14.27 7.13
C LYS A 48 13.88 -13.10 6.28
N ARG A 49 13.35 -13.43 5.07
CA ARG A 49 12.80 -12.42 4.16
C ARG A 49 11.60 -11.73 4.77
N VAL A 50 11.61 -10.40 4.77
CA VAL A 50 10.50 -9.53 5.21
C VAL A 50 10.11 -8.61 4.08
N VAL A 51 8.82 -8.54 3.76
CA VAL A 51 8.29 -7.58 2.80
C VAL A 51 7.59 -6.45 3.55
N PHE A 52 7.92 -5.22 3.19
CA PHE A 52 7.25 -4.00 3.67
C PHE A 52 6.27 -3.54 2.61
N MET A 53 4.98 -3.80 2.82
CA MET A 53 3.90 -3.45 1.93
C MET A 53 3.27 -2.13 2.35
N GLY A 54 3.20 -1.15 1.42
CA GLY A 54 2.66 0.16 1.77
C GLY A 54 2.62 1.16 0.63
N ASN A 55 2.53 2.43 1.02
CA ASN A 55 2.45 3.60 0.14
C ASN A 55 3.75 4.42 0.11
N SER A 56 3.64 5.76 -0.08
CA SER A 56 4.78 6.70 -0.05
C SER A 56 5.59 6.64 1.24
N ILE A 57 4.95 6.43 2.38
CA ILE A 57 5.64 6.30 3.68
C ILE A 57 6.54 5.06 3.68
N THR A 58 6.09 3.96 3.11
CA THR A 58 6.93 2.75 2.96
C THR A 58 7.99 2.96 1.87
N GLU A 59 7.63 3.52 0.72
CA GLU A 59 8.56 3.76 -0.39
C GLU A 59 9.74 4.65 0.02
N GLY A 60 9.45 5.78 0.66
CA GLY A 60 10.45 6.76 1.11
C GLY A 60 11.38 6.24 2.21
N TRP A 61 10.97 5.19 2.91
CA TRP A 61 11.76 4.65 4.03
C TRP A 61 13.14 4.16 3.58
N SER A 62 13.24 3.43 2.49
CA SER A 62 14.52 2.96 1.96
C SER A 62 15.43 4.08 1.44
N THR A 63 14.87 5.26 1.15
CA THR A 63 15.64 6.45 0.73
C THR A 63 16.14 7.26 1.94
N LEU A 64 15.28 7.42 2.96
CA LEU A 64 15.59 8.28 4.11
C LEU A 64 16.27 7.55 5.26
N GLN A 65 16.17 6.21 5.27
CA GLN A 65 16.83 5.33 6.26
C GLN A 65 17.34 4.06 5.57
N PRO A 66 18.27 4.15 4.59
CA PRO A 66 18.76 2.98 3.83
C PRO A 66 19.40 1.94 4.75
N GLU A 67 20.09 2.37 5.80
CA GLU A 67 20.74 1.50 6.79
C GLU A 67 19.80 0.54 7.51
N PHE A 68 18.49 0.83 7.51
CA PHE A 68 17.50 -0.10 8.05
C PHE A 68 17.29 -1.34 7.15
N PHE A 69 17.50 -1.19 5.86
CA PHE A 69 17.32 -2.26 4.86
C PHE A 69 18.64 -2.95 4.49
N GLU A 70 19.78 -2.23 4.57
CA GLU A 70 21.08 -2.72 4.16
C GLU A 70 21.53 -3.95 4.95
N GLY A 71 22.05 -4.96 4.23
CA GLY A 71 22.55 -6.20 4.83
C GLY A 71 21.46 -7.14 5.35
N LYS A 72 20.18 -6.80 5.17
CA LYS A 72 19.04 -7.62 5.60
C LYS A 72 18.22 -8.09 4.39
N SER A 73 17.52 -9.21 4.55
CA SER A 73 16.55 -9.67 3.53
C SER A 73 15.21 -8.91 3.64
N TYR A 74 15.30 -7.58 3.72
CA TYR A 74 14.16 -6.68 3.79
C TYR A 74 13.85 -6.11 2.41
N ILE A 75 12.62 -6.29 1.96
CA ILE A 75 12.15 -5.90 0.62
C ILE A 75 11.10 -4.82 0.76
N ASN A 76 11.41 -3.62 0.28
CA ASN A 76 10.46 -2.52 0.23
C ASN A 76 9.53 -2.66 -0.99
N ARG A 77 8.22 -2.64 -0.75
CA ARG A 77 7.15 -2.67 -1.75
C ARG A 77 6.15 -1.53 -1.51
N GLY A 78 6.66 -0.36 -1.13
CA GLY A 78 5.89 0.89 -1.10
C GLY A 78 5.70 1.48 -2.49
N ILE A 79 4.53 2.06 -2.77
CA ILE A 79 4.26 2.84 -3.97
C ILE A 79 3.51 4.11 -3.57
N SER A 80 4.08 5.27 -3.89
CA SER A 80 3.52 6.58 -3.55
C SER A 80 2.09 6.75 -4.04
N GLY A 81 1.25 7.38 -3.21
CA GLY A 81 -0.14 7.70 -3.52
C GLY A 81 -1.12 6.53 -3.46
N GLN A 82 -0.65 5.29 -3.33
CA GLN A 82 -1.52 4.11 -3.37
C GLN A 82 -2.46 4.01 -2.17
N THR A 83 -3.67 3.53 -2.47
CA THR A 83 -4.74 3.19 -1.55
C THR A 83 -4.81 1.67 -1.33
N THR A 84 -5.54 1.26 -0.31
CA THR A 84 -5.67 -0.15 0.08
C THR A 84 -6.21 -1.07 -1.02
N PRO A 85 -7.19 -0.70 -1.89
CA PRO A 85 -7.63 -1.56 -2.98
C PRO A 85 -6.54 -1.78 -4.03
N GLN A 86 -5.71 -0.78 -4.35
CA GLN A 86 -4.58 -0.95 -5.26
C GLN A 86 -3.53 -1.91 -4.67
N MET A 87 -3.24 -1.79 -3.38
CA MET A 87 -2.32 -2.69 -2.67
C MET A 87 -2.84 -4.12 -2.65
N LEU A 88 -4.14 -4.32 -2.41
CA LEU A 88 -4.77 -5.64 -2.40
C LEU A 88 -4.63 -6.35 -3.75
N ILE A 89 -4.84 -5.64 -4.88
CA ILE A 89 -4.69 -6.21 -6.22
C ILE A 89 -3.26 -6.67 -6.50
N ARG A 90 -2.24 -5.88 -6.10
CA ARG A 90 -0.83 -6.23 -6.32
C ARG A 90 -0.23 -7.13 -5.23
N PHE A 91 -0.98 -7.47 -4.20
CA PHE A 91 -0.47 -8.19 -3.02
C PHE A 91 0.12 -9.55 -3.37
N ARG A 92 -0.47 -10.27 -4.32
CA ARG A 92 0.07 -11.57 -4.75
C ARG A 92 1.48 -11.43 -5.31
N GLN A 93 1.66 -10.61 -6.36
CA GLN A 93 2.94 -10.49 -7.04
C GLN A 93 4.04 -9.81 -6.19
N ASP A 94 3.64 -8.86 -5.32
CA ASP A 94 4.58 -8.03 -4.57
C ASP A 94 4.84 -8.54 -3.15
N VAL A 95 4.09 -9.54 -2.70
CA VAL A 95 4.26 -10.16 -1.37
C VAL A 95 4.28 -11.68 -1.47
N ILE A 96 3.18 -12.31 -1.89
CA ILE A 96 3.03 -13.77 -1.80
C ILE A 96 4.06 -14.50 -2.65
N ASP A 97 4.22 -14.09 -3.91
CA ASP A 97 5.13 -14.72 -4.87
C ASP A 97 6.61 -14.51 -4.50
N LEU A 98 6.91 -13.54 -3.64
CA LEU A 98 8.26 -13.34 -3.08
C LEU A 98 8.58 -14.28 -1.92
N GLN A 99 7.61 -15.06 -1.45
CA GLN A 99 7.75 -16.08 -0.41
C GLN A 99 8.42 -15.56 0.88
N PRO A 100 8.01 -14.42 1.46
CA PRO A 100 8.61 -13.92 2.68
C PRO A 100 8.22 -14.78 3.89
N LYS A 101 9.01 -14.68 4.96
CA LYS A 101 8.63 -15.21 6.28
C LYS A 101 7.62 -14.31 6.99
N LEU A 102 7.68 -13.01 6.66
CA LEU A 102 6.89 -11.97 7.31
C LEU A 102 6.52 -10.87 6.33
N VAL A 103 5.32 -10.33 6.42
CA VAL A 103 4.92 -9.07 5.80
C VAL A 103 4.55 -8.05 6.88
N LEU A 104 5.05 -6.81 6.73
CA LEU A 104 4.61 -5.64 7.47
C LEU A 104 3.75 -4.78 6.56
N ILE A 105 2.48 -4.55 6.95
CA ILE A 105 1.50 -3.79 6.18
C ILE A 105 1.29 -2.43 6.84
N LEU A 106 1.60 -1.35 6.10
CA LEU A 106 1.34 0.04 6.48
C LEU A 106 0.51 0.72 5.39
N ALA A 107 -0.79 0.87 5.61
CA ALA A 107 -1.74 1.31 4.60
C ALA A 107 -2.93 2.08 5.21
N GLY A 108 -3.67 2.83 4.38
CA GLY A 108 -4.95 3.46 4.73
C GLY A 108 -4.94 4.98 4.73
N ILE A 109 -3.80 5.65 4.87
CA ILE A 109 -3.74 7.11 4.93
C ILE A 109 -4.22 7.78 3.64
N ASN A 110 -3.86 7.22 2.47
CA ASN A 110 -4.26 7.73 1.16
C ASN A 110 -5.73 7.45 0.83
N ASP A 111 -6.29 6.40 1.40
CA ASP A 111 -7.74 6.13 1.33
C ASP A 111 -8.49 7.22 2.09
N ILE A 112 -8.05 7.56 3.30
CA ILE A 112 -8.62 8.65 4.11
C ILE A 112 -8.48 9.99 3.39
N ALA A 113 -7.38 10.21 2.67
CA ALA A 113 -7.15 11.39 1.84
C ALA A 113 -8.00 11.41 0.55
N GLY A 114 -8.66 10.30 0.18
CA GLY A 114 -9.50 10.22 -1.01
C GLY A 114 -8.74 10.11 -2.33
N ASN A 115 -7.49 9.63 -2.33
CA ASN A 115 -6.62 9.60 -3.53
C ASN A 115 -7.21 8.81 -4.72
N THR A 116 -8.06 7.82 -4.46
CA THR A 116 -8.74 7.04 -5.53
C THR A 116 -10.26 7.14 -5.44
N GLY A 117 -10.75 8.19 -4.82
CA GLY A 117 -12.18 8.44 -4.63
C GLY A 117 -12.65 8.24 -3.18
N PRO A 118 -13.95 8.37 -2.92
CA PRO A 118 -14.51 8.26 -1.58
C PRO A 118 -14.23 6.89 -0.95
N SER A 119 -13.81 6.88 0.30
CA SER A 119 -13.63 5.67 1.10
C SER A 119 -14.20 5.86 2.51
N ASN A 120 -14.47 4.77 3.20
CA ASN A 120 -14.83 4.76 4.60
C ASN A 120 -13.92 3.81 5.40
N VAL A 121 -13.96 3.93 6.73
CA VAL A 121 -13.10 3.13 7.62
C VAL A 121 -13.28 1.64 7.40
N THR A 122 -14.50 1.16 7.18
CA THR A 122 -14.78 -0.25 6.94
C THR A 122 -14.11 -0.76 5.66
N MET A 123 -14.18 -0.02 4.56
CA MET A 123 -13.48 -0.39 3.31
C MET A 123 -11.97 -0.49 3.53
N ILE A 124 -11.39 0.50 4.20
CA ILE A 124 -9.94 0.55 4.48
C ILE A 124 -9.52 -0.67 5.30
N THR A 125 -10.19 -0.90 6.43
CA THR A 125 -9.84 -2.00 7.33
C THR A 125 -10.10 -3.36 6.70
N ASN A 126 -11.19 -3.55 5.94
CA ASN A 126 -11.46 -4.80 5.23
C ASN A 126 -10.38 -5.12 4.18
N ASN A 127 -9.89 -4.15 3.42
CA ASN A 127 -8.81 -4.38 2.47
C ASN A 127 -7.50 -4.78 3.17
N ILE A 128 -7.16 -4.13 4.30
CA ILE A 128 -5.97 -4.48 5.10
C ILE A 128 -6.12 -5.88 5.70
N ILE A 129 -7.29 -6.20 6.24
CA ILE A 129 -7.62 -7.53 6.78
C ILE A 129 -7.52 -8.59 5.69
N SER A 130 -8.07 -8.34 4.50
CA SER A 130 -7.97 -9.27 3.37
C SER A 130 -6.52 -9.55 2.97
N MET A 131 -5.65 -8.52 2.95
CA MET A 131 -4.21 -8.72 2.71
C MET A 131 -3.57 -9.60 3.80
N ALA A 132 -3.94 -9.39 5.06
CA ALA A 132 -3.45 -10.18 6.19
C ALA A 132 -3.91 -11.64 6.13
N GLU A 133 -5.17 -11.88 5.76
CA GLU A 133 -5.72 -13.23 5.56
C GLU A 133 -5.07 -13.95 4.39
N LEU A 134 -4.85 -13.26 3.27
CA LEU A 134 -4.09 -13.79 2.14
C LEU A 134 -2.66 -14.17 2.53
N ALA A 135 -1.97 -13.35 3.31
CA ALA A 135 -0.64 -13.67 3.83
C ALA A 135 -0.68 -14.92 4.72
N LYS A 136 -1.59 -14.95 5.69
CA LYS A 136 -1.76 -16.08 6.64
C LYS A 136 -2.06 -17.39 5.93
N SER A 137 -2.94 -17.38 4.91
CA SER A 137 -3.27 -18.58 4.11
C SER A 137 -2.11 -19.08 3.24
N ASN A 138 -1.08 -18.25 3.05
CA ASN A 138 0.18 -18.61 2.39
C ASN A 138 1.34 -18.84 3.38
N ASN A 139 1.06 -19.09 4.67
CA ASN A 139 2.04 -19.32 5.74
C ASN A 139 3.03 -18.16 5.95
N ILE A 140 2.61 -16.94 5.65
CA ILE A 140 3.38 -15.71 5.87
C ILE A 140 2.92 -15.10 7.20
N LYS A 141 3.85 -14.87 8.14
CA LYS A 141 3.57 -14.15 9.37
C LYS A 141 3.22 -12.69 9.07
N VAL A 142 2.36 -12.06 9.88
CA VAL A 142 1.82 -10.73 9.59
C VAL A 142 2.04 -9.77 10.74
N ILE A 143 2.57 -8.59 10.42
CA ILE A 143 2.48 -7.38 11.24
C ILE A 143 1.55 -6.41 10.52
N ILE A 144 0.48 -5.96 11.18
CA ILE A 144 -0.31 -4.81 10.75
C ILE A 144 0.12 -3.63 11.62
N SER A 145 0.60 -2.55 10.98
CA SER A 145 0.90 -1.34 11.73
C SER A 145 -0.31 -0.42 11.85
N SER A 146 -0.29 0.43 12.86
CA SER A 146 -1.18 1.58 12.90
C SER A 146 -0.97 2.47 11.68
N ILE A 147 -2.04 3.11 11.22
CA ILE A 147 -1.96 4.29 10.35
C ILE A 147 -1.31 5.40 11.18
N LEU A 148 -0.35 6.12 10.60
CA LEU A 148 0.36 7.20 11.27
C LEU A 148 -0.59 8.38 11.56
N PRO A 149 -0.28 9.21 12.56
CA PRO A 149 -1.06 10.41 12.83
C PRO A 149 -0.92 11.40 11.66
N ALA A 150 -2.02 12.07 11.32
CA ALA A 150 -2.05 13.19 10.39
C ALA A 150 -3.22 14.10 10.78
N LYS A 151 -2.99 15.41 10.86
CA LYS A 151 -4.03 16.39 11.20
C LYS A 151 -4.88 16.75 9.98
N ASP A 152 -4.25 16.84 8.82
CA ASP A 152 -4.87 17.15 7.53
C ASP A 152 -3.91 16.75 6.41
N PHE A 153 -4.31 16.93 5.15
CA PHE A 153 -3.50 16.60 3.99
C PHE A 153 -3.17 17.85 3.19
N PRO A 154 -1.87 18.18 2.95
CA PRO A 154 -1.49 19.35 2.16
C PRO A 154 -2.07 19.37 0.74
N TRP A 155 -2.27 18.17 0.15
CA TRP A 155 -2.81 18.02 -1.22
C TRP A 155 -4.34 17.92 -1.27
N ASN A 156 -5.03 17.71 -0.15
CA ASN A 156 -6.49 17.64 -0.05
C ASN A 156 -6.95 18.13 1.34
N PRO A 157 -6.87 19.44 1.61
CA PRO A 157 -7.17 20.00 2.93
C PRO A 157 -8.65 19.90 3.30
N GLY A 158 -8.93 19.84 4.60
CA GLY A 158 -10.30 19.78 5.14
C GLY A 158 -10.86 18.36 5.30
N MET A 159 -10.08 17.33 5.08
CA MET A 159 -10.53 15.92 5.19
C MET A 159 -10.72 15.44 6.63
N ASN A 160 -10.19 16.17 7.62
CA ASN A 160 -10.27 15.84 9.05
C ASN A 160 -9.94 14.35 9.35
N PRO A 161 -8.71 13.91 9.05
CA PRO A 161 -8.33 12.49 9.15
C PRO A 161 -8.30 11.91 10.58
N PRO A 162 -8.03 12.65 11.69
CA PRO A 162 -7.81 12.05 13.00
C PRO A 162 -8.91 11.09 13.47
N PRO A 163 -10.22 11.41 13.40
CA PRO A 163 -11.26 10.47 13.83
C PRO A 163 -11.27 9.17 13.01
N LYS A 164 -11.00 9.25 11.70
CA LYS A 164 -10.95 8.09 10.81
C LYS A 164 -9.72 7.23 11.10
N ILE A 165 -8.56 7.86 11.34
CA ILE A 165 -7.31 7.18 11.71
C ILE A 165 -7.49 6.42 13.03
N LEU A 166 -8.01 7.06 14.06
CA LEU A 166 -8.24 6.45 15.37
C LEU A 166 -9.18 5.24 15.26
N SER A 167 -10.32 5.42 14.57
CA SER A 167 -11.30 4.34 14.38
C SER A 167 -10.71 3.16 13.59
N ALA A 168 -9.96 3.41 12.52
CA ALA A 168 -9.31 2.35 11.75
C ALA A 168 -8.26 1.61 12.59
N ASN A 169 -7.43 2.34 13.34
CA ASN A 169 -6.40 1.77 14.20
C ASN A 169 -6.99 0.89 15.30
N GLU A 170 -8.12 1.28 15.91
CA GLU A 170 -8.83 0.47 16.91
C GLU A 170 -9.36 -0.84 16.32
N ILE A 171 -10.01 -0.78 15.15
CA ILE A 171 -10.50 -1.97 14.46
C ILE A 171 -9.36 -2.92 14.12
N LEU A 172 -8.27 -2.41 13.53
CA LEU A 172 -7.11 -3.22 13.16
C LEU A 172 -6.43 -3.85 14.38
N LYS A 173 -6.27 -3.09 15.46
CA LYS A 173 -5.71 -3.59 16.73
C LYS A 173 -6.55 -4.72 17.31
N SER A 174 -7.87 -4.55 17.32
CA SER A 174 -8.81 -5.57 17.81
C SER A 174 -8.76 -6.84 16.96
N TYR A 175 -8.76 -6.69 15.62
CA TYR A 175 -8.66 -7.81 14.69
C TYR A 175 -7.34 -8.60 14.87
N VAL A 176 -6.21 -7.90 14.95
CA VAL A 176 -4.88 -8.50 15.14
C VAL A 176 -4.82 -9.32 16.42
N SER A 177 -5.34 -8.76 17.53
CA SER A 177 -5.40 -9.44 18.83
C SER A 177 -6.22 -10.74 18.78
N ALA A 178 -7.37 -10.70 18.11
CA ALA A 178 -8.26 -11.85 17.98
C ALA A 178 -7.71 -12.97 17.06
N ASN A 179 -6.76 -12.64 16.16
CA ASN A 179 -6.27 -13.57 15.14
C ASN A 179 -4.82 -14.03 15.32
N GLY A 180 -4.19 -13.74 16.47
CA GLY A 180 -2.82 -14.17 16.78
C GLY A 180 -1.76 -13.56 15.85
N MET A 181 -1.99 -12.33 15.38
CA MET A 181 -1.06 -11.53 14.63
C MET A 181 -0.38 -10.49 15.53
N VAL A 182 0.51 -9.65 14.97
CA VAL A 182 1.18 -8.59 15.71
C VAL A 182 0.70 -7.23 15.23
N TYR A 183 0.29 -6.39 16.19
CA TYR A 183 -0.02 -4.98 15.95
C TYR A 183 1.19 -4.12 16.27
N LEU A 184 1.63 -3.32 15.31
CA LEU A 184 2.77 -2.42 15.46
C LEU A 184 2.28 -0.98 15.63
N ASP A 185 2.35 -0.47 16.85
CA ASP A 185 1.85 0.85 17.19
C ASP A 185 2.87 1.95 16.92
N TYR A 186 2.87 2.47 15.71
CA TYR A 186 3.60 3.70 15.37
C TYR A 186 2.87 4.95 15.88
N TYR A 187 1.52 4.91 15.83
CA TYR A 187 0.69 6.09 16.13
C TYR A 187 1.03 6.67 17.50
N SER A 188 1.00 5.87 18.54
CA SER A 188 1.22 6.32 19.92
C SER A 188 2.62 6.92 20.14
N SER A 189 3.62 6.47 19.37
CA SER A 189 4.99 6.99 19.47
C SER A 189 5.20 8.30 18.71
N MET A 190 4.35 8.57 17.71
CA MET A 190 4.57 9.66 16.74
C MET A 190 3.52 10.79 16.81
N VAL A 191 2.43 10.59 17.56
CA VAL A 191 1.33 11.55 17.68
C VAL A 191 1.66 12.68 18.67
N ASP A 192 1.26 13.91 18.34
CA ASP A 192 1.26 15.05 19.24
C ASP A 192 -0.09 15.20 19.98
N GLU A 193 -0.20 16.23 20.80
CA GLU A 193 -1.39 16.57 21.58
C GLU A 193 -2.63 16.95 20.74
N LYS A 194 -2.43 17.25 19.44
CA LYS A 194 -3.47 17.68 18.48
C LYS A 194 -3.86 16.56 17.52
N ASN A 195 -3.46 15.30 17.80
CA ASN A 195 -3.61 14.15 16.92
C ASN A 195 -2.92 14.31 15.54
N ALA A 196 -1.87 15.14 15.47
CA ALA A 196 -1.02 15.33 14.32
C ALA A 196 0.27 14.54 14.44
N LEU A 197 0.97 14.33 13.31
CA LEU A 197 2.35 13.89 13.34
C LEU A 197 3.20 14.97 14.01
N LYS A 198 4.01 14.58 15.02
CA LYS A 198 4.93 15.51 15.68
C LYS A 198 5.81 16.21 14.65
N ASP A 199 5.95 17.55 14.77
CA ASP A 199 6.74 18.38 13.84
C ASP A 199 8.20 17.91 13.73
N GLU A 200 8.77 17.36 14.79
CA GLU A 200 10.12 16.80 14.74
C GLU A 200 10.25 15.53 13.89
N TYR A 201 9.15 14.84 13.60
CA TYR A 201 9.11 13.57 12.84
C TYR A 201 8.66 13.72 11.39
N GLY A 202 8.09 14.85 10.99
CA GLY A 202 7.68 15.11 9.62
C GLY A 202 7.54 16.60 9.34
N SER A 203 7.73 17.03 8.10
CA SER A 203 7.68 18.45 7.73
C SER A 203 6.36 18.85 7.06
N ASP A 204 5.62 17.91 6.51
CA ASP A 204 4.35 18.16 5.81
C ASP A 204 3.11 17.67 6.60
N GLY A 205 3.35 17.17 7.81
CA GLY A 205 2.30 16.66 8.69
C GLY A 205 1.78 15.26 8.36
N VAL A 206 2.37 14.58 7.36
CA VAL A 206 1.98 13.23 6.91
C VAL A 206 3.18 12.30 6.75
N HIS A 207 4.23 12.75 6.03
CA HIS A 207 5.38 11.93 5.70
C HIS A 207 6.48 12.08 6.75
N PRO A 208 6.99 10.94 7.29
CA PRO A 208 8.10 10.98 8.23
C PRO A 208 9.38 11.51 7.57
N ASN A 209 10.10 12.33 8.30
CA ASN A 209 11.47 12.69 7.99
C ASN A 209 12.44 11.62 8.53
N LYS A 210 13.75 11.86 8.40
CA LYS A 210 14.79 10.92 8.86
C LYS A 210 14.66 10.54 10.36
N LYS A 211 14.25 11.48 11.22
CA LYS A 211 14.02 11.20 12.66
C LYS A 211 12.77 10.32 12.84
N GLY A 212 11.68 10.61 12.13
CA GLY A 212 10.46 9.81 12.16
C GLY A 212 10.71 8.37 11.69
N TYR A 213 11.44 8.18 10.59
CA TYR A 213 11.82 6.83 10.14
C TYR A 213 12.74 6.11 11.13
N LYS A 214 13.60 6.81 11.85
CA LYS A 214 14.41 6.18 12.90
C LYS A 214 13.53 5.59 14.02
N VAL A 215 12.49 6.30 14.44
CA VAL A 215 11.50 5.77 15.41
C VAL A 215 10.79 4.55 14.83
N MET A 216 10.31 4.64 13.58
CA MET A 216 9.64 3.52 12.90
C MET A 216 10.54 2.30 12.80
N SER A 217 11.81 2.49 12.42
CA SER A 217 12.80 1.42 12.28
C SER A 217 13.02 0.66 13.58
N LEU A 218 13.20 1.36 14.69
CA LEU A 218 13.41 0.75 16.01
C LEU A 218 12.20 -0.08 16.45
N LEU A 219 11.00 0.44 16.23
CA LEU A 219 9.76 -0.25 16.58
C LEU A 219 9.54 -1.48 15.69
N ALA A 220 9.73 -1.33 14.37
CA ALA A 220 9.58 -2.43 13.41
C ALA A 220 10.57 -3.55 13.70
N GLU A 221 11.85 -3.23 13.88
CA GLU A 221 12.90 -4.22 14.11
C GLU A 221 12.63 -5.03 15.38
N ARG A 222 12.19 -4.37 16.45
CA ARG A 222 11.82 -5.05 17.69
C ARG A 222 10.74 -6.09 17.46
N GLU A 223 9.66 -5.77 16.74
CA GLU A 223 8.55 -6.71 16.52
C GLU A 223 8.92 -7.78 15.48
N ILE A 224 9.71 -7.44 14.45
CA ILE A 224 10.21 -8.41 13.46
C ILE A 224 11.08 -9.46 14.15
N ASN A 225 12.03 -9.06 14.99
CA ASN A 225 12.93 -9.97 15.69
C ASN A 225 12.16 -10.90 16.65
N LYS A 226 11.20 -10.37 17.42
CA LYS A 226 10.34 -11.21 18.28
C LYS A 226 9.62 -12.32 17.49
N ILE A 227 9.24 -12.06 16.23
CA ILE A 227 8.49 -13.03 15.41
C ILE A 227 9.44 -14.03 14.72
N LEU A 228 10.60 -13.58 14.27
CA LEU A 228 11.50 -14.39 13.44
C LEU A 228 12.60 -15.10 14.24
N ASP A 229 12.80 -14.77 15.52
CA ASP A 229 13.77 -15.41 16.42
C ASP A 229 13.13 -16.52 17.27
N GLN A 230 11.81 -16.73 17.11
CA GLN A 230 11.07 -17.88 17.63
C GLN A 230 11.17 -19.06 16.65
#